data_ecb4fa9fc5450a259366510f798faf9c
#
_entry.id   ecb4fa9fc5450a259366510f798faf9c
#
_cell.length_a   1.000
_cell.length_b   1.000
_cell.length_c   1.000
_cell.angle_alpha   90.00
_cell.angle_beta   90.00
_cell.angle_gamma   90.00
#
_symmetry.space_group_name_H-M   'P 1'
#
loop_
_entity.id
_entity.type
_entity.pdbx_description
1 polymer ?
#
loop_
_entity_poly.entity_id
_entity_poly.type
_entity_poly.pdbx_seq_one_letter_code
_entity_poly.pdbx_strand_id
1 'polypeptide(L)'
;MEDLFAGLPRSLDKQPDFIAAKCVLWMANEDHIKAEIELKKAIPSYWNGNHISLYSELELSDLETLSFRLDNWLKERPRDPNLWLAASRVARREGLWSKAKQCLERSIEFKNDSQKQTELALILAHLGEKDEAFDVLNNISETDDNSTSFK
;
A
#
# COMPACT_ATOMS: atom_id res chain seq x y z
N MET A 1 -20.41 19.72 -7.44
CA MET A 1 -19.52 19.94 -6.27
C MET A 1 -18.38 20.84 -6.68
N GLU A 2 -18.09 21.84 -5.88
CA GLU A 2 -17.00 22.76 -6.16
C GLU A 2 -15.64 22.08 -6.04
N ASP A 3 -14.73 22.49 -6.92
CA ASP A 3 -13.34 22.03 -6.84
C ASP A 3 -12.66 22.72 -5.66
N LEU A 4 -12.30 21.93 -4.64
CA LEU A 4 -11.64 22.43 -3.43
C LEU A 4 -10.28 23.08 -3.72
N PHE A 5 -9.69 22.80 -4.86
CA PHE A 5 -8.33 23.21 -5.19
C PHE A 5 -8.27 24.21 -6.34
N ALA A 6 -9.42 24.75 -6.76
CA ALA A 6 -9.54 25.59 -7.95
C ALA A 6 -8.68 26.86 -7.91
N GLY A 7 -8.43 27.43 -6.74
CA GLY A 7 -7.66 28.64 -6.58
C GLY A 7 -6.15 28.46 -6.47
N LEU A 8 -5.66 27.22 -6.53
CA LEU A 8 -4.24 26.93 -6.31
C LEU A 8 -3.42 27.01 -7.61
N PRO A 9 -2.12 27.34 -7.52
CA PRO A 9 -1.26 27.39 -8.69
C PRO A 9 -1.15 26.01 -9.38
N ARG A 10 -1.20 26.01 -10.71
CA ARG A 10 -1.06 24.79 -11.50
C ARG A 10 0.33 24.14 -11.38
N SER A 11 1.32 24.91 -10.97
CA SER A 11 2.66 24.36 -10.76
C SER A 11 2.71 23.29 -9.67
N LEU A 12 1.71 23.27 -8.76
CA LEU A 12 1.60 22.27 -7.70
C LEU A 12 1.11 20.92 -8.24
N ASP A 13 0.37 20.90 -9.35
CA ASP A 13 -0.29 19.70 -9.86
C ASP A 13 0.65 18.55 -10.15
N LYS A 14 1.94 18.81 -10.36
CA LYS A 14 2.93 17.77 -10.64
C LYS A 14 3.81 17.41 -9.45
N GLN A 15 3.57 18.03 -8.30
CA GLN A 15 4.36 17.74 -7.10
C GLN A 15 3.76 16.54 -6.35
N PRO A 16 4.55 15.46 -6.13
CA PRO A 16 4.02 14.24 -5.51
C PRO A 16 3.37 14.47 -4.15
N ASP A 17 3.97 15.31 -3.29
CA ASP A 17 3.41 15.57 -1.97
C ASP A 17 2.07 16.32 -2.05
N PHE A 18 1.94 17.22 -3.00
CA PHE A 18 0.69 17.93 -3.22
C PHE A 18 -0.39 16.96 -3.73
N ILE A 19 -0.03 16.08 -4.65
CA ILE A 19 -0.96 15.06 -5.15
C ILE A 19 -1.43 14.18 -4.00
N ALA A 20 -0.51 13.72 -3.14
CA ALA A 20 -0.85 12.90 -1.99
C ALA A 20 -1.80 13.63 -1.03
N ALA A 21 -1.49 14.89 -0.70
CA ALA A 21 -2.32 15.69 0.20
C ALA A 21 -3.73 15.88 -0.36
N LYS A 22 -3.81 16.17 -1.64
CA LYS A 22 -5.08 16.34 -2.33
C LYS A 22 -5.93 15.06 -2.27
N CYS A 23 -5.30 13.93 -2.52
CA CYS A 23 -5.99 12.64 -2.46
C CYS A 23 -6.47 12.30 -1.04
N VAL A 24 -5.63 12.57 -0.03
CA VAL A 24 -6.01 12.35 1.37
C VAL A 24 -7.25 13.20 1.72
N LEU A 25 -7.28 14.45 1.28
CA LEU A 25 -8.42 15.33 1.55
C LEU A 25 -9.70 14.86 0.84
N TRP A 26 -9.58 14.41 -0.40
CA TRP A 26 -10.72 13.83 -1.10
C TRP A 26 -11.23 12.58 -0.40
N MET A 27 -10.33 11.70 0.03
CA MET A 27 -10.70 10.47 0.73
C MET A 27 -11.38 10.78 2.06
N ALA A 28 -10.87 11.77 2.80
CA ALA A 28 -11.48 12.22 4.06
C ALA A 28 -12.87 12.79 3.84
N ASN A 29 -13.12 13.36 2.65
CA ASN A 29 -14.42 13.91 2.27
C ASN A 29 -15.29 12.88 1.53
N GLU A 30 -14.91 11.62 1.61
CA GLU A 30 -15.61 10.47 1.00
C GLU A 30 -15.67 10.54 -0.54
N ASP A 31 -14.78 11.30 -1.15
CA ASP A 31 -14.70 11.40 -2.62
C ASP A 31 -13.59 10.53 -3.15
N HIS A 32 -13.73 9.22 -2.94
CA HIS A 32 -12.73 8.23 -3.35
C HIS A 32 -12.61 8.10 -4.87
N ILE A 33 -13.66 8.47 -5.60
CA ILE A 33 -13.63 8.42 -7.06
C ILE A 33 -12.63 9.42 -7.62
N LYS A 34 -12.63 10.66 -7.10
CA LYS A 34 -11.66 11.68 -7.52
C LYS A 34 -10.24 11.28 -7.16
N ALA A 35 -10.05 10.73 -5.95
CA ALA A 35 -8.76 10.25 -5.53
C ALA A 35 -8.26 9.12 -6.45
N GLU A 36 -9.14 8.19 -6.83
CA GLU A 36 -8.78 7.08 -7.72
C GLU A 36 -8.33 7.59 -9.09
N ILE A 37 -9.07 8.55 -9.66
CA ILE A 37 -8.73 9.14 -10.96
C ILE A 37 -7.34 9.77 -10.92
N GLU A 38 -7.07 10.55 -9.88
CA GLU A 38 -5.78 11.24 -9.72
C GLU A 38 -4.63 10.25 -9.52
N LEU A 39 -4.81 9.29 -8.62
CA LEU A 39 -3.75 8.30 -8.32
C LEU A 39 -3.48 7.39 -9.50
N LYS A 40 -4.50 6.98 -10.23
CA LYS A 40 -4.36 6.13 -11.41
C LYS A 40 -3.44 6.80 -12.46
N LYS A 41 -3.50 8.11 -12.52
CA LYS A 41 -2.69 8.92 -13.44
C LYS A 41 -1.30 9.19 -12.86
N ALA A 42 -1.23 9.50 -11.57
CA ALA A 42 0.03 9.88 -10.90
C ALA A 42 0.97 8.70 -10.68
N ILE A 43 0.44 7.53 -10.33
CA ILE A 43 1.27 6.38 -9.97
C ILE A 43 2.22 5.98 -11.10
N PRO A 44 1.77 5.78 -12.34
CA PRO A 44 2.71 5.44 -13.42
C PRO A 44 3.71 6.54 -13.76
N SER A 45 3.46 7.78 -13.34
CA SER A 45 4.36 8.89 -13.60
C SER A 45 5.51 8.97 -12.61
N TYR A 46 5.28 8.58 -11.36
CA TYR A 46 6.27 8.77 -10.28
C TYR A 46 6.63 7.49 -9.55
N TRP A 47 5.77 6.47 -9.60
CA TRP A 47 5.91 5.24 -8.81
C TRP A 47 6.19 5.53 -7.33
N ASN A 48 5.55 6.58 -6.83
CA ASN A 48 5.72 7.06 -5.45
C ASN A 48 5.05 6.11 -4.46
N GLY A 49 5.80 5.70 -3.42
CA GLY A 49 5.30 4.74 -2.43
C GLY A 49 4.07 5.23 -1.68
N ASN A 50 4.00 6.55 -1.38
CA ASN A 50 2.83 7.11 -0.71
C ASN A 50 1.59 7.06 -1.59
N HIS A 51 1.75 7.35 -2.88
CA HIS A 51 0.63 7.26 -3.83
C HIS A 51 0.11 5.83 -3.93
N ILE A 52 1.01 4.87 -4.03
CA ILE A 52 0.66 3.44 -4.11
C ILE A 52 -0.05 2.99 -2.84
N SER A 53 0.45 3.41 -1.67
CA SER A 53 -0.18 3.10 -0.39
C SER A 53 -1.61 3.66 -0.30
N LEU A 54 -1.79 4.92 -0.70
CA LEU A 54 -3.11 5.55 -0.71
C LEU A 54 -4.07 4.79 -1.64
N TYR A 55 -3.57 4.33 -2.79
CA TYR A 55 -4.38 3.58 -3.74
C TYR A 55 -4.97 2.32 -3.10
N SER A 56 -4.18 1.63 -2.29
CA SER A 56 -4.63 0.41 -1.62
C SER A 56 -5.69 0.67 -0.54
N GLU A 57 -5.86 1.91 -0.12
CA GLU A 57 -6.81 2.30 0.93
C GLU A 57 -8.13 2.86 0.38
N LEU A 58 -8.25 3.03 -0.94
CA LEU A 58 -9.45 3.60 -1.53
C LEU A 58 -10.70 2.75 -1.24
N GLU A 59 -11.79 3.43 -0.95
CA GLU A 59 -13.09 2.78 -0.73
C GLU A 59 -13.97 2.99 -1.95
N LEU A 60 -13.80 2.11 -2.93
CA LEU A 60 -14.62 2.07 -4.12
C LEU A 60 -15.71 1.02 -3.96
N SER A 61 -16.73 1.08 -4.79
CA SER A 61 -17.82 0.12 -4.75
C SER A 61 -17.35 -1.32 -5.01
N ASP A 62 -16.15 -1.48 -5.58
CA ASP A 62 -15.63 -2.75 -6.04
C ASP A 62 -14.12 -2.81 -5.80
N LEU A 63 -13.69 -3.71 -4.92
CA LEU A 63 -12.27 -3.93 -4.64
C LEU A 63 -11.53 -4.58 -5.80
N GLU A 64 -12.25 -5.26 -6.69
CA GLU A 64 -11.64 -5.89 -7.86
C GLU A 64 -10.98 -4.85 -8.77
N THR A 65 -11.52 -3.64 -8.83
CA THR A 65 -10.92 -2.55 -9.61
C THR A 65 -9.50 -2.24 -9.13
N LEU A 66 -9.32 -2.16 -7.81
CA LEU A 66 -8.00 -1.91 -7.23
C LEU A 66 -7.04 -3.08 -7.50
N SER A 67 -7.53 -4.29 -7.29
CA SER A 67 -6.73 -5.51 -7.49
C SER A 67 -6.28 -5.62 -8.95
N PHE A 68 -7.18 -5.40 -9.89
CA PHE A 68 -6.90 -5.46 -11.32
C PHE A 68 -5.84 -4.43 -11.71
N ARG A 69 -5.97 -3.19 -11.22
CA ARG A 69 -5.02 -2.12 -11.54
C ARG A 69 -3.63 -2.42 -10.97
N LEU A 70 -3.58 -2.90 -9.74
CA LEU A 70 -2.30 -3.26 -9.11
C LEU A 70 -1.63 -4.42 -9.85
N ASP A 71 -2.40 -5.41 -10.27
CA ASP A 71 -1.85 -6.52 -11.06
C ASP A 71 -1.24 -6.02 -12.37
N ASN A 72 -1.90 -5.06 -13.03
CA ASN A 72 -1.36 -4.49 -14.26
C ASN A 72 -0.06 -3.70 -14.02
N TRP A 73 -0.01 -2.92 -12.95
CA TRP A 73 1.21 -2.19 -12.61
C TRP A 73 2.35 -3.14 -12.23
N LEU A 74 2.04 -4.25 -11.59
CA LEU A 74 3.04 -5.27 -11.26
C LEU A 74 3.63 -5.93 -12.49
N LYS A 75 2.89 -6.00 -13.60
CA LYS A 75 3.44 -6.50 -14.86
C LYS A 75 4.53 -5.57 -15.40
N GLU A 76 4.37 -4.26 -15.19
CA GLU A 76 5.37 -3.28 -15.59
C GLU A 76 6.55 -3.22 -14.60
N ARG A 77 6.26 -3.39 -13.32
CA ARG A 77 7.27 -3.25 -12.25
C ARG A 77 7.18 -4.42 -11.27
N PRO A 78 7.60 -5.62 -11.71
CA PRO A 78 7.43 -6.84 -10.90
C PRO A 78 8.34 -6.90 -9.67
N ARG A 79 9.28 -5.97 -9.52
CA ARG A 79 10.20 -5.93 -8.37
C ARG A 79 9.93 -4.74 -7.44
N ASP A 80 8.82 -4.05 -7.63
CA ASP A 80 8.51 -2.89 -6.81
C ASP A 80 7.86 -3.36 -5.48
N PRO A 81 8.56 -3.21 -4.35
CA PRO A 81 8.04 -3.68 -3.07
C PRO A 81 6.76 -2.96 -2.65
N ASN A 82 6.60 -1.70 -3.06
CA ASN A 82 5.40 -0.93 -2.71
C ASN A 82 4.16 -1.47 -3.41
N LEU A 83 4.30 -1.91 -4.67
CA LEU A 83 3.19 -2.50 -5.41
C LEU A 83 2.79 -3.85 -4.81
N TRP A 84 3.76 -4.69 -4.43
CA TRP A 84 3.45 -5.96 -3.79
C TRP A 84 2.77 -5.75 -2.44
N LEU A 85 3.22 -4.76 -1.65
CA LEU A 85 2.60 -4.44 -0.37
C LEU A 85 1.15 -3.99 -0.56
N ALA A 86 0.91 -3.10 -1.54
CA ALA A 86 -0.44 -2.62 -1.84
C ALA A 86 -1.34 -3.79 -2.28
N ALA A 87 -0.82 -4.67 -3.14
CA ALA A 87 -1.57 -5.85 -3.59
C ALA A 87 -1.94 -6.76 -2.42
N SER A 88 -1.02 -6.93 -1.47
CA SER A 88 -1.29 -7.70 -0.26
C SER A 88 -2.43 -7.09 0.56
N ARG A 89 -2.39 -5.77 0.75
CA ARG A 89 -3.39 -5.06 1.53
C ARG A 89 -4.77 -5.13 0.89
N VAL A 90 -4.85 -5.00 -0.42
CA VAL A 90 -6.12 -5.14 -1.14
C VAL A 90 -6.64 -6.57 -1.05
N ALA A 91 -5.77 -7.56 -1.24
CA ALA A 91 -6.15 -8.97 -1.11
C ALA A 91 -6.71 -9.28 0.28
N ARG A 92 -6.09 -8.72 1.32
CA ARG A 92 -6.57 -8.87 2.70
C ARG A 92 -7.96 -8.26 2.87
N ARG A 93 -8.20 -7.08 2.29
CA ARG A 93 -9.51 -6.43 2.32
C ARG A 93 -10.58 -7.27 1.60
N GLU A 94 -10.18 -7.99 0.56
CA GLU A 94 -11.06 -8.91 -0.15
C GLU A 94 -11.27 -10.24 0.57
N GLY A 95 -10.56 -10.45 1.67
CA GLY A 95 -10.62 -11.71 2.42
C GLY A 95 -9.78 -12.83 1.80
N LEU A 96 -8.91 -12.51 0.86
CA LEU A 96 -8.06 -13.47 0.18
C LEU A 96 -6.72 -13.59 0.91
N TRP A 97 -6.74 -14.26 2.07
CA TRP A 97 -5.61 -14.28 2.98
C TRP A 97 -4.39 -15.00 2.42
N SER A 98 -4.57 -16.06 1.65
CA SER A 98 -3.45 -16.77 1.01
C SER A 98 -2.76 -15.91 -0.04
N LYS A 99 -3.54 -15.20 -0.83
CA LYS A 99 -3.00 -14.24 -1.81
C LYS A 99 -2.28 -13.10 -1.11
N ALA A 100 -2.86 -12.60 -0.01
CA ALA A 100 -2.24 -11.53 0.78
C ALA A 100 -0.88 -11.97 1.31
N LYS A 101 -0.77 -13.20 1.82
CA LYS A 101 0.49 -13.77 2.29
C LYS A 101 1.53 -13.79 1.19
N GLN A 102 1.18 -14.33 0.03
CA GLN A 102 2.09 -14.45 -1.11
C GLN A 102 2.60 -13.08 -1.56
N CYS A 103 1.70 -12.11 -1.68
CA CYS A 103 2.08 -10.76 -2.11
C CYS A 103 3.00 -10.08 -1.08
N LEU A 104 2.70 -10.25 0.21
CA LEU A 104 3.52 -9.65 1.26
C LEU A 104 4.90 -10.28 1.33
N GLU A 105 4.99 -11.60 1.16
CA GLU A 105 6.29 -12.28 1.10
C GLU A 105 7.14 -11.78 -0.06
N ARG A 106 6.53 -11.51 -1.21
CA ARG A 106 7.24 -10.92 -2.35
C ARG A 106 7.72 -9.51 -2.02
N SER A 107 6.88 -8.71 -1.37
CA SER A 107 7.28 -7.36 -0.96
C SER A 107 8.48 -7.40 -0.02
N ILE A 108 8.47 -8.33 0.94
CA ILE A 108 9.56 -8.50 1.90
C ILE A 108 10.86 -8.93 1.22
N GLU A 109 10.78 -9.81 0.21
CA GLU A 109 11.96 -10.21 -0.56
C GLU A 109 12.68 -9.01 -1.17
N PHE A 110 11.93 -8.05 -1.68
CA PHE A 110 12.53 -6.88 -2.34
C PHE A 110 12.92 -5.78 -1.37
N LYS A 111 12.17 -5.63 -0.29
CA LYS A 111 12.50 -4.67 0.77
C LYS A 111 11.77 -5.05 2.05
N ASN A 112 12.52 -5.45 3.05
CA ASN A 112 11.97 -5.83 4.34
C ASN A 112 11.94 -4.67 5.31
N ASP A 113 10.95 -4.65 6.20
CA ASP A 113 10.90 -3.76 7.35
C ASP A 113 10.02 -4.39 8.44
N SER A 114 10.08 -3.85 9.66
CA SER A 114 9.37 -4.41 10.80
C SER A 114 7.84 -4.33 10.64
N GLN A 115 7.34 -3.29 9.97
CA GLN A 115 5.90 -3.14 9.75
C GLN A 115 5.37 -4.27 8.87
N LYS A 116 6.09 -4.62 7.80
CA LYS A 116 5.71 -5.73 6.92
C LYS A 116 5.72 -7.06 7.65
N GLN A 117 6.72 -7.27 8.51
CA GLN A 117 6.80 -8.49 9.32
C GLN A 117 5.60 -8.60 10.27
N THR A 118 5.19 -7.49 10.87
CA THR A 118 4.01 -7.43 11.72
C THR A 118 2.74 -7.78 10.92
N GLU A 119 2.60 -7.22 9.73
CA GLU A 119 1.47 -7.53 8.86
C GLU A 119 1.47 -9.01 8.44
N LEU A 120 2.66 -9.57 8.19
CA LEU A 120 2.78 -10.99 7.84
C LEU A 120 2.33 -11.88 9.00
N ALA A 121 2.75 -11.55 10.23
CA ALA A 121 2.32 -12.31 11.40
C ALA A 121 0.80 -12.29 11.56
N LEU A 122 0.18 -11.13 11.30
CA LEU A 122 -1.28 -11.01 11.33
C LEU A 122 -1.95 -11.93 10.31
N ILE A 123 -1.44 -11.95 9.09
CA ILE A 123 -1.97 -12.80 8.02
C ILE A 123 -1.80 -14.28 8.38
N LEU A 124 -0.63 -14.66 8.88
CA LEU A 124 -0.36 -16.03 9.31
C LEU A 124 -1.32 -16.48 10.42
N ALA A 125 -1.59 -15.59 11.37
CA ALA A 125 -2.55 -15.87 12.43
C ALA A 125 -3.94 -16.12 11.88
N HIS A 126 -4.38 -15.33 10.89
CA HIS A 126 -5.67 -15.54 10.23
C HIS A 126 -5.74 -16.85 9.46
N LEU A 127 -4.60 -17.30 8.94
CA LEU A 127 -4.52 -18.59 8.24
C LEU A 127 -4.40 -19.78 9.19
N GLY A 128 -4.30 -19.52 10.50
CA GLY A 128 -4.16 -20.58 11.50
C GLY A 128 -2.73 -21.06 11.67
N GLU A 129 -1.76 -20.41 11.07
CA GLU A 129 -0.34 -20.76 11.12
C GLU A 129 0.33 -20.06 12.31
N LYS A 130 -0.07 -20.45 13.52
CA LYS A 130 0.30 -19.76 14.77
C LYS A 130 1.78 -19.82 15.09
N ASP A 131 2.41 -20.98 14.92
CA ASP A 131 3.83 -21.14 15.25
C ASP A 131 4.69 -20.26 14.36
N GLU A 132 4.38 -20.23 13.07
CA GLU A 132 5.06 -19.39 12.11
C GLU A 132 4.87 -17.90 12.44
N ALA A 133 3.65 -17.52 12.85
CA ALA A 133 3.35 -16.14 13.25
C ALA A 133 4.22 -15.73 14.46
N PHE A 134 4.35 -16.60 15.46
CA PHE A 134 5.21 -16.34 16.62
C PHE A 134 6.68 -16.19 16.22
N ASP A 135 7.15 -17.05 15.32
CA ASP A 135 8.54 -16.99 14.85
C ASP A 135 8.81 -15.67 14.15
N VAL A 136 7.88 -15.20 13.31
CA VAL A 136 8.01 -13.91 12.64
C VAL A 136 8.10 -12.78 13.63
N LEU A 137 7.23 -12.77 14.64
CA LEU A 137 7.23 -11.73 15.67
C LEU A 137 8.52 -11.74 16.50
N ASN A 138 9.02 -12.91 16.83
CA ASN A 138 10.29 -13.02 17.59
C ASN A 138 11.46 -12.46 16.80
N ASN A 139 11.48 -12.71 15.49
CA ASN A 139 12.53 -12.19 14.62
C ASN A 139 12.50 -10.67 14.51
N ILE A 140 11.31 -10.07 14.58
CA ILE A 140 11.16 -8.61 14.58
C ILE A 140 11.85 -8.01 15.80
N SER A 141 11.61 -8.58 16.99
CA SER A 141 12.22 -8.11 18.25
C SER A 141 13.73 -8.11 18.15
N GLU A 142 14.31 -9.17 17.63
CA GLU A 142 15.77 -9.28 17.47
C GLU A 142 16.30 -8.25 16.49
N THR A 143 15.59 -8.02 15.38
CA THR A 143 15.98 -7.03 14.37
C THR A 143 15.92 -5.62 14.92
N ASP A 144 14.86 -5.29 15.66
CA ASP A 144 14.69 -3.97 16.25
C ASP A 144 15.76 -3.70 17.34
N ASP A 145 16.07 -4.71 18.15
CA ASP A 145 17.14 -4.61 19.15
C ASP A 145 18.48 -4.33 18.48
N ASN A 146 18.78 -5.03 17.40
CA ASN A 146 20.00 -4.80 16.63
C ASN A 146 20.03 -3.41 16.01
N SER A 147 18.90 -2.92 15.53
CA SER A 147 18.79 -1.57 14.97
C SER A 147 19.06 -0.50 16.01
N THR A 148 18.55 -0.68 17.24
CA THR A 148 18.72 0.29 18.30
C THR A 148 20.14 0.29 18.85
N SER A 149 20.88 -0.79 18.70
CA SER A 149 22.25 -0.88 19.21
C SER A 149 23.26 -0.01 18.45
N PHE A 150 22.85 0.51 17.29
CA PHE A 150 23.72 1.40 16.48
C PHE A 150 23.58 2.88 16.79
N LYS A 151 22.76 3.21 17.74
CA LYS A 151 22.59 4.62 18.12
C LYS A 151 23.66 5.09 19.11
#